data_fde859f7768de8305fdda9f4bdc64d55
#
_entry.id   fde859f7768de8305fdda9f4bdc64d55
#
_cell.length_a   1.000
_cell.length_b   1.000
_cell.length_c   1.000
_cell.angle_alpha   90.00
_cell.angle_beta   90.00
_cell.angle_gamma   90.00
#
_symmetry.space_group_name_H-M   'P 1'
#
loop_
_entity.id
_entity.type
_entity.pdbx_description
1 polymer ?
#
loop_
_entity_poly.entity_id
_entity_poly.type
_entity_poly.pdbx_seq_one_letter_code
_entity_poly.pdbx_strand_id
1 'polypeptide(L)'
;WRWEGVPFNVMTGKKMPYGCVEVVIKFKAPPQQLFEGEVNDRIVMRLQPHPHLDIMMDIKTPGMSQGVEPATLTHRYPDWLGVDGYEKLLFDSINGNQSNFVHADEVMESWRIVDDLLCTGESCPILTIPYLYSSGWGPQSKTEEITNWDYPA
;
A
#
# COMPACT_ATOMS: atom_id res chain seq x y z
N TRP A 1 15.04 -13.36 -4.63
CA TRP A 1 15.83 -12.19 -4.24
C TRP A 1 15.21 -11.48 -3.02
N ARG A 2 15.31 -10.10 -2.92
CA ARG A 2 14.80 -9.36 -1.75
C ARG A 2 13.30 -9.55 -1.51
N TRP A 3 12.53 -9.61 -2.58
CA TRP A 3 11.07 -9.71 -2.55
C TRP A 3 10.54 -11.09 -2.94
N GLU A 4 11.43 -12.07 -3.06
CA GLU A 4 11.03 -13.44 -3.41
C GLU A 4 10.05 -14.01 -2.38
N GLY A 5 8.88 -14.49 -2.86
CA GLY A 5 7.82 -15.02 -2.03
C GLY A 5 7.02 -13.98 -1.24
N VAL A 6 7.23 -12.68 -1.48
CA VAL A 6 6.40 -11.61 -0.90
C VAL A 6 5.24 -11.31 -1.86
N PRO A 7 3.97 -11.50 -1.45
CA PRO A 7 2.83 -11.14 -2.28
C PRO A 7 2.70 -9.62 -2.36
N PHE A 8 2.38 -9.13 -3.56
CA PHE A 8 2.03 -7.73 -3.82
C PHE A 8 0.58 -7.68 -4.29
N ASN A 9 -0.30 -7.16 -3.45
CA ASN A 9 -1.70 -6.97 -3.77
C ASN A 9 -1.92 -5.50 -4.11
N VAL A 10 -2.42 -5.22 -5.30
CA VAL A 10 -2.68 -3.85 -5.78
C VAL A 10 -4.15 -3.71 -6.11
N MET A 11 -4.79 -2.70 -5.53
CA MET A 11 -6.16 -2.33 -5.83
C MET A 11 -6.19 -0.89 -6.35
N THR A 12 -6.77 -0.69 -7.51
CA THR A 12 -6.98 0.63 -8.08
C THR A 12 -8.32 0.68 -8.80
N GLY A 13 -9.01 1.81 -8.78
CA GLY A 13 -10.31 1.94 -9.41
C GLY A 13 -10.84 3.36 -9.39
N LYS A 14 -11.94 3.57 -10.12
CA LYS A 14 -12.72 4.81 -10.13
C LYS A 14 -13.99 4.63 -9.30
N LYS A 15 -14.58 5.74 -8.81
CA LYS A 15 -15.80 5.72 -8.00
C LYS A 15 -15.72 4.82 -6.74
N MET A 16 -14.54 4.65 -6.21
CA MET A 16 -14.34 4.02 -4.90
C MET A 16 -14.96 4.87 -3.79
N PRO A 17 -15.22 4.31 -2.59
CA PRO A 17 -15.88 5.05 -1.49
C PRO A 17 -15.21 6.37 -1.18
N TYR A 18 -13.90 6.43 -1.29
CA TYR A 18 -13.11 7.66 -1.22
C TYR A 18 -11.79 7.51 -1.98
N GLY A 19 -11.21 8.64 -2.36
CA GLY A 19 -9.90 8.67 -3.03
C GLY A 19 -8.78 8.62 -2.00
N CYS A 20 -7.98 7.57 -2.05
CA CYS A 20 -6.77 7.48 -1.23
C CYS A 20 -5.65 6.81 -1.99
N VAL A 21 -4.43 7.08 -1.56
CA VAL A 21 -3.23 6.33 -1.93
C VAL A 21 -2.59 5.85 -0.65
N GLU A 22 -2.58 4.54 -0.45
CA GLU A 22 -2.10 3.93 0.78
C GLU A 22 -1.25 2.69 0.47
N VAL A 23 -0.20 2.49 1.22
CA VAL A 23 0.64 1.30 1.18
C VAL A 23 0.62 0.64 2.56
N VAL A 24 0.21 -0.62 2.60
CA VAL A 24 0.20 -1.42 3.83
C VAL A 24 1.26 -2.52 3.71
N ILE A 25 2.18 -2.54 4.66
CA ILE A 25 3.20 -3.59 4.78
C ILE A 25 2.85 -4.44 6.00
N LYS A 26 2.43 -5.67 5.77
CA LYS A 26 2.15 -6.64 6.83
C LYS A 26 3.39 -7.47 7.12
N PHE A 27 3.76 -7.57 8.39
CA PHE A 27 4.86 -8.41 8.81
C PHE A 27 4.41 -9.87 8.92
N LYS A 28 5.35 -10.78 8.70
CA LYS A 28 5.12 -12.20 8.98
C LYS A 28 5.07 -12.43 10.49
N ALA A 29 4.26 -13.38 10.91
CA ALA A 29 4.28 -13.82 12.31
C ALA A 29 5.70 -14.23 12.73
N PRO A 30 6.12 -13.90 13.95
CA PRO A 30 7.42 -14.30 14.46
C PRO A 30 7.53 -15.85 14.51
N PRO A 31 8.74 -16.40 14.30
CA PRO A 31 8.94 -17.87 14.32
C PRO A 31 8.58 -18.52 15.65
N GLN A 32 8.66 -17.77 16.73
CA GLN A 32 8.24 -18.20 18.06
C GLN A 32 7.19 -17.22 18.57
N GLN A 33 6.00 -17.73 18.77
CA GLN A 33 4.91 -16.96 19.38
C GLN A 33 4.99 -17.14 20.89
N LEU A 34 5.43 -16.08 21.60
CA LEU A 34 5.58 -16.08 23.04
C LEU A 34 4.28 -15.74 23.78
N PHE A 35 3.31 -15.16 23.07
CA PHE A 35 2.05 -14.69 23.64
C PHE A 35 0.88 -15.25 22.83
N GLU A 36 -0.25 -15.42 23.50
CA GLU A 36 -1.50 -15.85 22.87
C GLU A 36 -2.12 -14.70 22.06
N GLY A 37 -2.52 -14.96 20.81
CA GLY A 37 -3.18 -14.01 19.91
C GLY A 37 -2.65 -14.06 18.49
N GLU A 38 -3.38 -13.45 17.57
CA GLU A 38 -2.91 -13.22 16.19
C GLU A 38 -2.01 -11.99 16.17
N VAL A 39 -0.85 -12.12 15.56
CA VAL A 39 0.07 -10.99 15.37
C VAL A 39 -0.37 -10.22 14.13
N ASN A 40 -0.73 -8.95 14.31
CA ASN A 40 -1.16 -8.04 13.25
C ASN A 40 -0.21 -6.87 13.04
N ASP A 41 1.08 -7.11 13.25
CA ASP A 41 2.11 -6.09 13.08
C ASP A 41 2.15 -5.59 11.63
N ARG A 42 2.02 -4.27 11.45
CA ARG A 42 1.99 -3.66 10.12
C ARG A 42 2.42 -2.21 10.15
N ILE A 43 2.88 -1.75 8.99
CA ILE A 43 3.11 -0.33 8.72
C ILE A 43 2.09 0.12 7.70
N VAL A 44 1.39 1.21 7.99
CA VAL A 44 0.45 1.87 7.08
C VAL A 44 1.03 3.23 6.71
N MET A 45 1.27 3.43 5.41
CA MET A 45 1.75 4.69 4.85
C MET A 45 0.65 5.28 3.98
N ARG A 46 -0.05 6.29 4.46
CA ARG A 46 -1.01 7.04 3.66
C ARG A 46 -0.30 8.21 3.00
N LEU A 47 -0.37 8.25 1.67
CA LEU A 47 0.23 9.31 0.87
C LEU A 47 -0.78 10.42 0.56
N GLN A 48 -2.06 10.05 0.39
CA GLN A 48 -3.18 10.96 0.10
C GLN A 48 -4.50 10.37 0.57
N PRO A 49 -5.47 11.19 1.04
CA PRO A 49 -5.32 12.53 1.60
C PRO A 49 -4.71 12.44 3.01
N HIS A 50 -4.28 13.56 3.57
CA HIS A 50 -3.74 13.64 4.94
C HIS A 50 -2.58 12.67 5.18
N PRO A 51 -1.39 12.94 4.61
CA PRO A 51 -0.25 12.03 4.70
C PRO A 51 0.10 11.70 6.15
N HIS A 52 0.27 10.40 6.44
CA HIS A 52 0.69 9.92 7.75
C HIS A 52 1.35 8.55 7.67
N LEU A 53 2.09 8.23 8.70
CA LEU A 53 2.71 6.94 8.91
C LEU A 53 2.21 6.37 10.23
N ASP A 54 1.60 5.19 10.18
CA ASP A 54 1.23 4.40 11.35
C ASP A 54 2.09 3.15 11.43
N ILE A 55 2.69 2.92 12.59
CA ILE A 55 3.35 1.67 12.95
C ILE A 55 2.47 1.00 13.98
N MET A 56 1.85 -0.08 13.59
CA MET A 56 0.94 -0.87 14.41
C MET A 56 1.66 -2.15 14.85
N MET A 57 1.66 -2.41 16.15
CA MET A 57 2.29 -3.59 16.72
C MET A 57 1.50 -4.08 17.92
N ASP A 58 1.58 -5.36 18.19
CA ASP A 58 1.01 -5.95 19.39
C ASP A 58 2.03 -5.89 20.53
N ILE A 59 1.65 -5.29 21.64
CA ILE A 59 2.46 -5.16 22.84
C ILE A 59 1.90 -6.03 23.97
N LYS A 60 2.79 -6.55 24.81
CA LYS A 60 2.35 -7.34 25.97
C LYS A 60 1.55 -6.48 26.93
N THR A 61 0.36 -6.95 27.30
CA THR A 61 -0.44 -6.34 28.36
C THR A 61 0.32 -6.38 29.70
N PRO A 62 0.41 -5.26 30.44
CA PRO A 62 1.03 -5.26 31.76
C PRO A 62 0.33 -6.22 32.72
N GLY A 63 1.08 -6.88 33.59
CA GLY A 63 0.56 -7.78 34.61
C GLY A 63 0.91 -9.25 34.40
N MET A 64 0.15 -10.15 35.02
CA MET A 64 0.39 -11.60 35.00
C MET A 64 -0.17 -12.31 33.76
N SER A 65 -1.03 -11.64 33.00
CA SER A 65 -1.59 -12.23 31.78
C SER A 65 -0.54 -12.36 30.69
N GLN A 66 -0.70 -13.38 29.83
CA GLN A 66 0.12 -13.55 28.62
C GLN A 66 -0.53 -12.90 27.40
N GLY A 67 -1.55 -12.06 27.61
CA GLY A 67 -2.25 -11.36 26.55
C GLY A 67 -1.43 -10.25 25.89
N VAL A 68 -1.81 -9.90 24.68
CA VAL A 68 -1.30 -8.76 23.93
C VAL A 68 -2.41 -7.77 23.65
N GLU A 69 -2.04 -6.53 23.46
CA GLU A 69 -2.95 -5.46 23.04
C GLU A 69 -2.33 -4.65 21.90
N PRO A 70 -3.14 -4.17 20.94
CA PRO A 70 -2.63 -3.41 19.83
C PRO A 70 -2.17 -2.01 20.29
N ALA A 71 -0.99 -1.62 19.83
CA ALA A 71 -0.44 -0.27 20.00
C ALA A 71 -0.16 0.35 18.64
N THR A 72 -0.43 1.65 18.51
CA THR A 72 -0.18 2.39 17.27
C THR A 72 0.68 3.60 17.54
N LEU A 73 1.78 3.72 16.82
CA LEU A 73 2.62 4.91 16.78
C LEU A 73 2.29 5.66 15.49
N THR A 74 1.75 6.88 15.62
CA THR A 74 1.32 7.68 14.48
C THR A 74 2.21 8.90 14.30
N HIS A 75 2.71 9.10 13.10
CA HIS A 75 3.30 10.36 12.66
C HIS A 75 2.42 10.99 11.59
N ARG A 76 1.94 12.21 11.82
CA ARG A 76 1.14 12.97 10.85
C ARG A 76 1.97 14.12 10.29
N TYR A 77 1.97 14.21 8.96
CA TYR A 77 2.58 15.37 8.29
C TYR A 77 1.62 16.55 8.37
N PRO A 78 2.12 17.76 8.64
CA PRO A 78 1.29 18.95 8.63
C PRO A 78 0.68 19.21 7.25
N ASP A 79 -0.61 19.53 7.19
CA ASP A 79 -1.32 19.81 5.93
C ASP A 79 -0.76 21.01 5.15
N TRP A 80 -0.07 21.94 5.83
CA TRP A 80 0.56 23.11 5.21
C TRP A 80 1.85 22.80 4.43
N LEU A 81 2.39 21.59 4.54
CA LEU A 81 3.53 21.16 3.73
C LEU A 81 3.15 20.82 2.28
N GLY A 82 1.89 20.95 1.92
CA GLY A 82 1.36 20.71 0.59
C GLY A 82 1.79 21.80 -0.40
N VAL A 83 3.08 21.86 -0.73
CA VAL A 83 3.52 22.52 -1.98
C VAL A 83 2.91 21.69 -3.10
N ASP A 84 2.23 22.36 -4.05
CA ASP A 84 1.72 21.69 -5.23
C ASP A 84 2.87 20.93 -5.92
N GLY A 85 2.65 19.67 -6.26
CA GLY A 85 3.66 18.84 -6.88
C GLY A 85 4.25 19.48 -8.14
N TYR A 86 3.44 20.22 -8.90
CA TYR A 86 3.91 20.95 -10.08
C TYR A 86 4.81 22.13 -9.73
N GLU A 87 4.50 22.87 -8.67
CA GLU A 87 5.33 23.99 -8.21
C GLU A 87 6.73 23.49 -7.84
N LYS A 88 6.81 22.39 -7.09
CA LYS A 88 8.08 21.76 -6.73
C LYS A 88 8.86 21.29 -7.96
N LEU A 89 8.21 20.62 -8.91
CA LEU A 89 8.86 20.13 -10.12
C LEU A 89 9.39 21.29 -10.98
N LEU A 90 8.62 22.36 -11.12
CA LEU A 90 9.08 23.56 -11.84
C LEU A 90 10.29 24.19 -11.17
N PHE A 91 10.26 24.33 -9.85
CA PHE A 91 11.40 24.84 -9.09
C PHE A 91 12.64 23.97 -9.25
N ASP A 92 12.49 22.64 -9.12
CA ASP A 92 13.58 21.68 -9.29
C ASP A 92 14.14 21.72 -10.73
N SER A 93 13.26 21.86 -11.74
CA SER A 93 13.67 22.00 -13.15
C SER A 93 14.52 23.23 -13.39
N ILE A 94 14.12 24.39 -12.85
CA ILE A 94 14.86 25.63 -12.99
C ILE A 94 16.25 25.53 -12.32
N ASN A 95 16.33 24.84 -11.18
CA ASN A 95 17.57 24.66 -10.43
C ASN A 95 18.42 23.47 -10.92
N GLY A 96 17.98 22.73 -11.94
CA GLY A 96 18.70 21.56 -12.46
C GLY A 96 18.71 20.37 -11.49
N ASN A 97 17.80 20.33 -10.51
CA ASN A 97 17.68 19.23 -9.57
C ASN A 97 16.84 18.10 -10.18
N GLN A 98 17.46 16.96 -10.46
CA GLN A 98 16.81 15.81 -11.09
C GLN A 98 16.22 14.81 -10.10
N SER A 99 16.36 15.03 -8.80
CA SER A 99 15.99 14.04 -7.77
C SER A 99 14.51 13.64 -7.76
N ASN A 100 13.63 14.51 -8.24
CA ASN A 100 12.18 14.26 -8.30
C ASN A 100 11.66 13.91 -9.70
N PHE A 101 12.57 13.71 -10.67
CA PHE A 101 12.19 13.32 -12.03
C PHE A 101 12.48 11.85 -12.26
N VAL A 102 11.53 11.18 -12.90
CA VAL A 102 11.64 9.77 -13.25
C VAL A 102 12.55 9.63 -14.46
N HIS A 103 13.53 8.73 -14.40
CA HIS A 103 14.40 8.42 -15.52
C HIS A 103 13.67 7.60 -16.59
N ALA A 104 14.10 7.74 -17.85
CA ALA A 104 13.50 7.02 -18.97
C ALA A 104 13.53 5.49 -18.77
N ASP A 105 14.64 4.96 -18.24
CA ASP A 105 14.79 3.53 -17.97
C ASP A 105 13.80 3.04 -16.91
N GLU A 106 13.52 3.86 -15.89
CA GLU A 106 12.53 3.56 -14.85
C GLU A 106 11.12 3.52 -15.43
N VAL A 107 10.79 4.47 -16.32
CA VAL A 107 9.50 4.48 -17.03
C VAL A 107 9.35 3.23 -17.89
N MET A 108 10.37 2.87 -18.65
CA MET A 108 10.35 1.68 -19.51
C MET A 108 10.18 0.40 -18.70
N GLU A 109 10.88 0.29 -17.58
CA GLU A 109 10.75 -0.89 -16.71
C GLU A 109 9.38 -0.97 -16.03
N SER A 110 8.82 0.17 -15.65
CA SER A 110 7.46 0.24 -15.10
C SER A 110 6.42 -0.23 -16.12
N TRP A 111 6.55 0.19 -17.38
CA TRP A 111 5.69 -0.29 -18.47
C TRP A 111 5.87 -1.78 -18.71
N ARG A 112 7.09 -2.30 -18.72
CA ARG A 112 7.35 -3.73 -18.87
C ARG A 112 6.62 -4.56 -17.82
N ILE A 113 6.62 -4.12 -16.56
CA ILE A 113 5.89 -4.80 -15.47
C ILE A 113 4.38 -4.74 -15.69
N VAL A 114 3.87 -3.59 -16.11
CA VAL A 114 2.42 -3.39 -16.28
C VAL A 114 1.90 -4.06 -17.54
N ASP A 115 2.69 -4.11 -18.61
CA ASP A 115 2.29 -4.77 -19.86
C ASP A 115 2.01 -6.27 -19.65
N ASP A 116 2.80 -6.93 -18.79
CA ASP A 116 2.54 -8.32 -18.42
C ASP A 116 1.21 -8.50 -17.69
N LEU A 117 0.75 -7.48 -16.94
CA LEU A 117 -0.54 -7.47 -16.26
C LEU A 117 -1.70 -7.10 -17.19
N LEU A 118 -1.45 -6.26 -18.20
CA LEU A 118 -2.46 -5.78 -19.14
C LEU A 118 -2.62 -6.69 -20.36
N CYS A 119 -1.76 -7.67 -20.49
CA CYS A 119 -1.82 -8.66 -21.54
C CYS A 119 -3.23 -9.29 -21.60
N THR A 120 -3.85 -9.30 -22.78
CA THR A 120 -5.15 -9.91 -23.01
C THR A 120 -5.01 -11.08 -23.98
N GLY A 121 -5.19 -12.31 -23.52
CA GLY A 121 -5.15 -13.49 -24.38
C GLY A 121 -4.95 -14.79 -23.59
N GLU A 122 -5.12 -15.92 -24.25
CA GLU A 122 -5.01 -17.26 -23.64
C GLU A 122 -3.61 -17.61 -23.13
N SER A 123 -2.60 -16.85 -23.56
CA SER A 123 -1.20 -17.05 -23.17
C SER A 123 -0.76 -16.14 -22.01
N CYS A 124 -1.67 -15.35 -21.43
CA CYS A 124 -1.33 -14.42 -20.39
C CYS A 124 -1.27 -15.11 -19.02
N PRO A 125 -0.16 -14.98 -18.28
CA PRO A 125 0.01 -15.62 -16.99
C PRO A 125 -0.93 -15.05 -15.90
N ILE A 126 -1.49 -13.85 -16.15
CA ILE A 126 -2.37 -13.15 -15.21
C ILE A 126 -3.62 -12.69 -15.96
N LEU A 127 -4.76 -13.26 -15.59
CA LEU A 127 -6.05 -12.87 -16.12
C LEU A 127 -6.50 -11.55 -15.46
N THR A 128 -6.06 -10.43 -16.02
CA THR A 128 -6.51 -9.11 -15.57
C THR A 128 -7.77 -8.74 -16.35
N ILE A 129 -8.93 -9.03 -15.78
CA ILE A 129 -10.19 -8.58 -16.36
C ILE A 129 -10.60 -7.30 -15.64
N PRO A 130 -10.73 -6.16 -16.37
CA PRO A 130 -11.28 -4.96 -15.76
C PRO A 130 -12.72 -5.24 -15.29
N TYR A 131 -12.99 -5.04 -14.02
CA TYR A 131 -14.33 -5.19 -13.47
C TYR A 131 -15.10 -3.89 -13.59
N LEU A 132 -16.27 -3.97 -14.22
CA LEU A 132 -17.22 -2.88 -14.23
C LEU A 132 -18.04 -2.93 -12.95
N TYR A 133 -18.03 -1.86 -12.18
CA TYR A 133 -18.83 -1.69 -10.99
C TYR A 133 -19.41 -0.28 -10.93
N SER A 134 -20.52 -0.10 -10.24
CA SER A 134 -21.21 1.19 -10.18
C SER A 134 -20.58 2.13 -9.16
N SER A 135 -20.23 1.61 -8.00
CA SER A 135 -19.57 2.33 -6.90
C SER A 135 -19.12 1.33 -5.81
N GLY A 136 -18.32 1.78 -4.86
CA GLY A 136 -17.84 0.97 -3.75
C GLY A 136 -16.45 0.37 -4.00
N TRP A 137 -16.10 -0.64 -3.21
CA TRP A 137 -14.79 -1.28 -3.27
C TRP A 137 -14.59 -2.27 -4.43
N GLY A 138 -15.52 -2.27 -5.37
CA GLY A 138 -15.51 -3.21 -6.49
C GLY A 138 -16.23 -4.53 -6.18
N PRO A 139 -16.07 -5.55 -7.03
CA PRO A 139 -16.78 -6.82 -6.85
C PRO A 139 -16.24 -7.55 -5.61
N GLN A 140 -17.11 -7.75 -4.63
CA GLN A 140 -16.78 -8.42 -3.36
C GLN A 140 -16.23 -9.84 -3.57
N SER A 141 -16.73 -10.58 -4.56
CA SER A 141 -16.26 -11.92 -4.89
C SER A 141 -14.77 -12.02 -5.23
N LYS A 142 -14.14 -10.91 -5.60
CA LYS A 142 -12.70 -10.85 -5.94
C LYS A 142 -11.84 -10.31 -4.81
N THR A 143 -12.41 -9.47 -3.96
CA THR A 143 -11.71 -9.02 -2.75
C THR A 143 -11.66 -10.12 -1.68
N GLU A 144 -12.62 -11.05 -1.68
CA GLU A 144 -12.60 -12.24 -0.83
C GLU A 144 -11.50 -13.25 -1.23
N GLU A 145 -11.07 -13.27 -2.50
CA GLU A 145 -9.93 -14.07 -2.96
C GLU A 145 -8.59 -13.52 -2.44
N ILE A 146 -8.52 -12.24 -2.08
CA ILE A 146 -7.36 -11.62 -1.46
C ILE A 146 -7.52 -11.77 0.05
N THR A 147 -7.08 -12.91 0.57
CA THR A 147 -7.06 -13.14 2.01
C THR A 147 -6.29 -12.02 2.72
N ASN A 148 -6.90 -11.40 3.73
CA ASN A 148 -6.31 -10.34 4.55
C ASN A 148 -6.12 -8.96 3.85
N TRP A 149 -7.05 -8.57 2.96
CA TRP A 149 -7.08 -7.19 2.48
C TRP A 149 -7.60 -6.26 3.60
N ASP A 150 -6.80 -5.27 3.95
CA ASP A 150 -7.23 -4.19 4.86
C ASP A 150 -7.76 -3.04 4.03
N TYR A 151 -9.06 -2.79 4.12
CA TYR A 151 -9.64 -1.58 3.54
C TYR A 151 -9.19 -0.36 4.34
N PRO A 152 -8.88 0.74 3.68
CA PRO A 152 -8.58 2.00 4.37
C PRO A 152 -9.74 2.42 5.27
N ALA A 153 -9.43 2.82 6.50
CA ALA A 153 -10.41 3.28 7.48
C ALA A 153 -10.86 4.71 7.21
#